data_b8e4131e053097631a1f159a05aa4962
#
_entry.id   b8e4131e053097631a1f159a05aa4962
#
_cell.length_a   1.000
_cell.length_b   1.000
_cell.length_c   1.000
_cell.angle_alpha   90.00
_cell.angle_beta   90.00
_cell.angle_gamma   90.00
#
_symmetry.space_group_name_H-M   'P 1'
#
loop_
_entity.id
_entity.type
_entity.pdbx_description
1 polymer ?
#
loop_
_entity_poly.entity_id
_entity_poly.type
_entity_poly.pdbx_seq_one_letter_code
_entity_poly.pdbx_strand_id
1 'polypeptide(L)'
;LLLFPHGAMALVTNDSLLIQIGVGYLRITAGGYLCSLLSAVYVSLERSTGNPKLGTIILSISVALNTALNYCLIFGKLGFPAWGITGAAAATLIARVSEVCMVLFFICKQRRFPLYPAELFRPGLFTLRLFLRYSLLILFNEFMWALGQSVFTSILGHASASADLLAAFAVISSIDKLAMVACYGLADAAAILLGHWLGQGAEKENIYRLGCRLLRIAALLGALLGAVLGILLPVLLRPVLFPLFHLSAYAVSAASWMCLFYLLQLPCRSFNNAAITGVFRSGGDIRGTIAVDLI
;
A
#
# COMPACT_ATOMS: atom_id res chain seq x y z
N LEU A 1 -11.27 16.04 -0.95
CA LEU A 1 -10.60 16.37 0.33
C LEU A 1 -10.30 17.86 0.47
N LEU A 2 -9.75 18.52 -0.55
CA LEU A 2 -9.47 19.97 -0.48
C LEU A 2 -10.75 20.82 -0.35
N LEU A 3 -11.79 20.46 -1.09
CA LEU A 3 -13.03 21.22 -1.13
C LEU A 3 -13.96 20.96 0.07
N PHE A 4 -14.00 19.71 0.55
CA PHE A 4 -14.90 19.28 1.61
C PHE A 4 -14.19 18.45 2.70
N PRO A 5 -13.13 18.95 3.36
CA PRO A 5 -12.39 18.18 4.35
C PRO A 5 -13.23 17.91 5.61
N HIS A 6 -14.12 18.83 5.98
CA HIS A 6 -15.02 18.67 7.12
C HIS A 6 -16.04 17.55 6.89
N GLY A 7 -16.67 17.50 5.72
CA GLY A 7 -17.60 16.42 5.37
C GLY A 7 -16.91 15.06 5.32
N ALA A 8 -15.68 14.99 4.82
CA ALA A 8 -14.90 13.76 4.83
C ALA A 8 -14.60 13.25 6.24
N MET A 9 -14.28 14.15 7.18
CA MET A 9 -14.05 13.78 8.59
C MET A 9 -15.33 13.41 9.31
N ALA A 10 -16.44 14.08 9.04
CA ALA A 10 -17.74 13.77 9.63
C ALA A 10 -18.29 12.39 9.24
N LEU A 11 -17.84 11.82 8.12
CA LEU A 11 -18.15 10.42 7.75
C LEU A 11 -17.38 9.39 8.62
N VAL A 12 -16.29 9.81 9.24
CA VAL A 12 -15.40 8.91 10.00
C VAL A 12 -15.68 8.99 11.50
N THR A 13 -15.98 10.18 12.02
CA THR A 13 -16.18 10.41 13.46
C THR A 13 -17.17 11.54 13.72
N ASN A 14 -17.86 11.45 14.87
CA ASN A 14 -18.76 12.51 15.37
C ASN A 14 -18.07 13.41 16.39
N ASP A 15 -16.82 13.15 16.76
CA ASP A 15 -16.07 13.95 17.72
C ASP A 15 -15.58 15.25 17.08
N SER A 16 -16.08 16.40 17.58
CA SER A 16 -15.77 17.72 17.06
C SER A 16 -14.28 18.09 17.15
N LEU A 17 -13.58 17.63 18.19
CA LEU A 17 -12.15 17.86 18.37
C LEU A 17 -11.33 17.08 17.32
N LEU A 18 -11.68 15.81 17.12
CA LEU A 18 -11.03 14.98 16.12
C LEU A 18 -11.29 15.49 14.69
N ILE A 19 -12.49 16.00 14.43
CA ILE A 19 -12.83 16.62 13.15
C ILE A 19 -11.95 17.86 12.89
N GLN A 20 -11.81 18.76 13.87
CA GLN A 20 -10.98 19.96 13.70
C GLN A 20 -9.52 19.62 13.41
N ILE A 21 -8.93 18.72 14.20
CA ILE A 21 -7.55 18.28 14.02
C ILE A 21 -7.37 17.59 12.65
N GLY A 22 -8.29 16.70 12.30
CA GLY A 22 -8.27 15.95 11.05
C GLY A 22 -8.43 16.84 9.81
N VAL A 23 -9.26 17.87 9.87
CA VAL A 23 -9.42 18.86 8.79
C VAL A 23 -8.12 19.59 8.51
N GLY A 24 -7.40 20.03 9.58
CA GLY A 24 -6.09 20.65 9.45
C GLY A 24 -5.07 19.73 8.77
N TYR A 25 -5.00 18.48 9.21
CA TYR A 25 -4.15 17.45 8.63
C TYR A 25 -4.48 17.19 7.15
N LEU A 26 -5.76 16.98 6.83
CA LEU A 26 -6.21 16.68 5.47
C LEU A 26 -5.92 17.82 4.48
N ARG A 27 -6.07 19.08 4.89
CA ARG A 27 -5.75 20.23 4.04
C ARG A 27 -4.29 20.27 3.63
N ILE A 28 -3.39 20.00 4.57
CA ILE A 28 -1.95 19.99 4.30
C ILE A 28 -1.58 18.78 3.42
N THR A 29 -2.08 17.59 3.75
CA THR A 29 -1.70 16.36 3.05
C THR A 29 -2.37 16.22 1.69
N ALA A 30 -3.48 16.92 1.43
CA ALA A 30 -4.21 16.81 0.16
C ALA A 30 -3.35 17.16 -1.07
N GLY A 31 -2.46 18.17 -0.97
CA GLY A 31 -1.48 18.47 -1.99
C GLY A 31 -0.47 17.34 -2.21
N GLY A 32 -0.12 16.63 -1.15
CA GLY A 32 0.78 15.46 -1.21
C GLY A 32 0.21 14.28 -2.00
N TYR A 33 -1.11 14.11 -2.05
CA TYR A 33 -1.73 13.04 -2.86
C TYR A 33 -1.50 13.22 -4.36
N LEU A 34 -1.58 14.47 -4.86
CA LEU A 34 -1.26 14.76 -6.27
C LEU A 34 0.20 14.45 -6.58
N CYS A 35 1.11 14.85 -5.70
CA CYS A 35 2.53 14.51 -5.81
C CYS A 35 2.73 12.99 -5.83
N SER A 36 2.07 12.25 -4.92
CA SER A 36 2.16 10.79 -4.85
C SER A 36 1.67 10.10 -6.13
N LEU A 37 0.59 10.61 -6.75
CA LEU A 37 0.08 10.06 -8.00
C LEU A 37 1.11 10.21 -9.14
N LEU A 38 1.70 11.38 -9.27
CA LEU A 38 2.73 11.64 -10.30
C LEU A 38 3.94 10.74 -10.11
N SER A 39 4.44 10.62 -8.88
CA SER A 39 5.57 9.75 -8.56
C SER A 39 5.25 8.29 -8.80
N ALA A 40 4.07 7.82 -8.38
CA ALA A 40 3.64 6.43 -8.54
C ALA A 40 3.57 6.01 -10.01
N VAL A 41 3.05 6.88 -10.89
CA VAL A 41 2.98 6.63 -12.33
C VAL A 41 4.39 6.46 -12.90
N TYR A 42 5.31 7.38 -12.58
CA TYR A 42 6.69 7.31 -13.10
C TYR A 42 7.44 6.09 -12.57
N VAL A 43 7.34 5.81 -11.26
CA VAL A 43 7.98 4.63 -10.64
C VAL A 43 7.45 3.33 -11.24
N SER A 44 6.13 3.25 -11.49
CA SER A 44 5.53 2.08 -12.13
C SER A 44 5.98 1.91 -13.57
N LEU A 45 6.14 3.01 -14.32
CA LEU A 45 6.66 3.00 -15.68
C LEU A 45 8.12 2.50 -15.72
N GLU A 46 8.99 3.01 -14.86
CA GLU A 46 10.39 2.57 -14.76
C GLU A 46 10.47 1.08 -14.37
N ARG A 47 9.62 0.65 -13.44
CA ARG A 47 9.56 -0.75 -13.00
C ARG A 47 9.14 -1.68 -14.14
N SER A 48 8.08 -1.32 -14.87
CA SER A 48 7.56 -2.13 -16.00
C SER A 48 8.54 -2.21 -17.17
N THR A 49 9.41 -1.22 -17.33
CA THR A 49 10.45 -1.18 -18.38
C THR A 49 11.79 -1.77 -17.94
N GLY A 50 11.81 -2.49 -16.81
CA GLY A 50 12.96 -3.26 -16.33
C GLY A 50 13.98 -2.47 -15.52
N ASN A 51 13.64 -1.28 -15.01
CA ASN A 51 14.48 -0.48 -14.13
C ASN A 51 13.85 -0.27 -12.73
N PRO A 52 13.66 -1.33 -11.92
CA PRO A 52 13.04 -1.20 -10.60
C PRO A 52 13.93 -0.47 -9.60
N LYS A 53 15.26 -0.43 -9.82
CA LYS A 53 16.22 0.18 -8.89
C LYS A 53 15.96 1.66 -8.66
N LEU A 54 15.62 2.40 -9.72
CA LEU A 54 15.39 3.82 -9.64
C LEU A 54 14.19 4.16 -8.75
N GLY A 55 13.07 3.47 -8.96
CA GLY A 55 11.89 3.63 -8.10
C GLY A 55 12.19 3.31 -6.63
N THR A 56 12.94 2.24 -6.37
CA THR A 56 13.35 1.86 -5.01
C THR A 56 14.19 2.96 -4.35
N ILE A 57 15.14 3.55 -5.06
CA ILE A 57 15.99 4.63 -4.55
C ILE A 57 15.14 5.87 -4.21
N ILE A 58 14.27 6.31 -5.14
CA ILE A 58 13.39 7.47 -4.93
C ILE A 58 12.52 7.27 -3.68
N LEU A 59 11.84 6.11 -3.59
CA LEU A 59 10.97 5.81 -2.46
C LEU A 59 11.74 5.68 -1.15
N SER A 60 12.93 5.06 -1.14
CA SER A 60 13.75 4.93 0.06
C SER A 60 14.21 6.30 0.59
N ILE A 61 14.65 7.20 -0.29
CA ILE A 61 15.02 8.57 0.08
C ILE A 61 13.80 9.32 0.64
N SER A 62 12.65 9.20 -0.02
CA SER A 62 11.40 9.84 0.42
C SER A 62 10.98 9.37 1.82
N VAL A 63 11.04 8.06 2.08
CA VAL A 63 10.73 7.48 3.40
C VAL A 63 11.73 7.92 4.47
N ALA A 64 13.02 7.90 4.18
CA ALA A 64 14.05 8.34 5.11
C ALA A 64 13.88 9.83 5.47
N LEU A 65 13.64 10.68 4.46
CA LEU A 65 13.35 12.10 4.65
C LEU A 65 12.09 12.32 5.48
N ASN A 66 11.00 11.61 5.16
CA ASN A 66 9.75 11.68 5.91
C ASN A 66 9.96 11.31 7.39
N THR A 67 10.69 10.22 7.66
CA THR A 67 10.99 9.77 9.03
C THR A 67 11.81 10.81 9.79
N ALA A 68 12.85 11.36 9.18
CA ALA A 68 13.68 12.41 9.79
C ALA A 68 12.88 13.68 10.08
N LEU A 69 12.07 14.14 9.11
CA LEU A 69 11.21 15.31 9.28
C LEU A 69 10.13 15.09 10.33
N ASN A 70 9.53 13.89 10.40
CA ASN A 70 8.58 13.53 11.44
C ASN A 70 9.22 13.66 12.83
N TYR A 71 10.43 13.13 13.00
CA TYR A 71 11.16 13.25 14.26
C TYR A 71 11.42 14.71 14.65
N CYS A 72 11.81 15.53 13.70
CA CYS A 72 12.08 16.96 13.93
C CYS A 72 10.82 17.77 14.23
N LEU A 73 9.78 17.63 13.38
CA LEU A 73 8.60 18.51 13.40
C LEU A 73 7.53 18.07 14.40
N ILE A 74 7.41 16.77 14.70
CA ILE A 74 6.46 16.28 15.71
C ILE A 74 6.98 16.61 17.12
N PHE A 75 8.27 16.27 17.37
CA PHE A 75 8.84 16.36 18.71
C PHE A 75 9.62 17.66 18.98
N GLY A 76 9.74 18.56 17.99
CA GLY A 76 10.46 19.82 18.16
C GLY A 76 11.97 19.64 18.40
N LYS A 77 12.60 18.68 17.71
CA LYS A 77 14.04 18.41 17.83
C LYS A 77 14.84 19.22 16.81
N LEU A 78 16.17 19.35 17.03
CA LEU A 78 17.10 20.06 16.16
C LEU A 78 16.74 21.54 15.91
N GLY A 79 16.11 22.21 16.89
CA GLY A 79 15.74 23.63 16.79
C GLY A 79 14.42 23.91 16.05
N PHE A 80 13.69 22.89 15.64
CA PHE A 80 12.37 23.05 15.08
C PHE A 80 11.28 23.15 16.17
N PRO A 81 10.20 23.92 15.94
CA PRO A 81 9.07 23.95 16.85
C PRO A 81 8.31 22.60 16.82
N ALA A 82 7.79 22.19 17.99
CA ALA A 82 6.97 21.00 18.12
C ALA A 82 5.55 21.26 17.57
N TRP A 83 5.32 20.93 16.32
CA TRP A 83 4.02 21.11 15.66
C TRP A 83 3.07 19.93 15.84
N GLY A 84 3.51 18.82 16.45
CA GLY A 84 2.67 17.65 16.66
C GLY A 84 2.09 17.09 15.36
N ILE A 85 0.75 16.97 15.28
CA ILE A 85 0.04 16.38 14.13
C ILE A 85 0.21 17.22 12.85
N THR A 86 0.24 18.55 12.96
CA THR A 86 0.49 19.41 11.80
C THR A 86 1.91 19.27 11.29
N GLY A 87 2.88 19.01 12.19
CA GLY A 87 4.25 18.66 11.85
C GLY A 87 4.34 17.36 11.03
N ALA A 88 3.57 16.34 11.41
CA ALA A 88 3.48 15.10 10.66
C ALA A 88 2.90 15.30 9.24
N ALA A 89 1.87 16.16 9.12
CA ALA A 89 1.29 16.51 7.83
C ALA A 89 2.29 17.25 6.94
N ALA A 90 3.01 18.22 7.49
CA ALA A 90 4.05 18.98 6.78
C ALA A 90 5.21 18.09 6.36
N ALA A 91 5.71 17.21 7.24
CA ALA A 91 6.75 16.23 6.90
C ALA A 91 6.34 15.34 5.73
N THR A 92 5.10 14.86 5.74
CA THR A 92 4.56 14.06 4.65
C THR A 92 4.51 14.84 3.34
N LEU A 93 4.00 16.07 3.36
CA LEU A 93 3.94 16.91 2.18
C LEU A 93 5.33 17.19 1.60
N ILE A 94 6.30 17.57 2.44
CA ILE A 94 7.68 17.84 2.01
C ILE A 94 8.30 16.58 1.38
N ALA A 95 8.12 15.41 2.00
CA ALA A 95 8.62 14.15 1.45
C ALA A 95 8.01 13.85 0.07
N ARG A 96 6.71 14.07 -0.14
CA ARG A 96 6.05 13.86 -1.44
C ARG A 96 6.50 14.86 -2.49
N VAL A 97 6.68 16.11 -2.12
CA VAL A 97 7.24 17.13 -3.03
C VAL A 97 8.67 16.77 -3.42
N SER A 98 9.52 16.37 -2.47
CA SER A 98 10.89 15.93 -2.77
C SER A 98 10.93 14.72 -3.71
N GLU A 99 9.98 13.79 -3.57
CA GLU A 99 9.81 12.63 -4.43
C GLU A 99 9.53 13.06 -5.88
N VAL A 100 8.60 14.00 -6.09
CA VAL A 100 8.31 14.57 -7.42
C VAL A 100 9.53 15.30 -7.96
N CYS A 101 10.23 16.08 -7.17
CA CYS A 101 11.46 16.75 -7.59
C CYS A 101 12.53 15.74 -8.06
N MET A 102 12.71 14.63 -7.35
CA MET A 102 13.60 13.55 -7.78
C MET A 102 13.14 12.92 -9.08
N VAL A 103 11.85 12.64 -9.23
CA VAL A 103 11.26 12.10 -10.46
C VAL A 103 11.55 13.03 -11.63
N LEU A 104 11.25 14.33 -11.50
CA LEU A 104 11.51 15.33 -12.55
C LEU A 104 13.00 15.41 -12.89
N PHE A 105 13.86 15.38 -11.89
CA PHE A 105 15.32 15.37 -12.11
C PHE A 105 15.75 14.17 -12.95
N PHE A 106 15.24 12.97 -12.65
CA PHE A 106 15.58 11.77 -13.40
C PHE A 106 14.99 11.78 -14.82
N ILE A 107 13.78 12.28 -15.02
CA ILE A 107 13.19 12.45 -16.35
C ILE A 107 14.08 13.36 -17.20
N CYS A 108 14.51 14.52 -16.67
CA CYS A 108 15.35 15.46 -17.39
C CYS A 108 16.76 14.91 -17.68
N LYS A 109 17.33 14.15 -16.74
CA LYS A 109 18.69 13.61 -16.84
C LYS A 109 18.78 12.42 -17.78
N GLN A 110 17.86 11.45 -17.64
CA GLN A 110 17.96 10.18 -18.37
C GLN A 110 17.35 10.24 -19.77
N ARG A 111 16.42 11.17 -20.04
CA ARG A 111 15.68 11.32 -21.30
C ARG A 111 15.11 10.02 -21.88
N ARG A 112 14.95 9.00 -21.03
CA ARG A 112 14.47 7.68 -21.44
C ARG A 112 13.00 7.73 -21.87
N PHE A 113 12.24 8.59 -21.23
CA PHE A 113 10.84 8.87 -21.55
C PHE A 113 10.72 10.38 -21.82
N PRO A 114 10.84 10.83 -23.08
CA PRO A 114 10.64 12.24 -23.40
C PRO A 114 9.18 12.62 -23.10
N LEU A 115 9.00 13.60 -22.24
CA LEU A 115 7.69 14.18 -22.02
C LEU A 115 7.37 15.17 -23.11
N TYR A 116 6.39 14.85 -23.92
CA TYR A 116 5.83 15.78 -24.90
C TYR A 116 4.57 16.42 -24.31
N PRO A 117 4.61 17.72 -23.92
CA PRO A 117 3.46 18.39 -23.29
C PRO A 117 2.19 18.33 -24.14
N ALA A 118 2.34 18.36 -25.47
CA ALA A 118 1.22 18.25 -26.41
C ALA A 118 0.50 16.90 -26.33
N GLU A 119 1.23 15.80 -26.12
CA GLU A 119 0.67 14.46 -26.01
C GLU A 119 0.05 14.21 -24.62
N LEU A 120 0.60 14.86 -23.58
CA LEU A 120 0.07 14.78 -22.23
C LEU A 120 -1.36 15.32 -22.13
N PHE A 121 -1.65 16.42 -22.85
CA PHE A 121 -2.97 17.06 -22.82
C PHE A 121 -3.91 16.61 -23.96
N ARG A 122 -3.41 15.84 -24.93
CA ARG A 122 -4.20 15.30 -26.03
C ARG A 122 -3.99 13.81 -26.21
N PRO A 123 -4.33 12.97 -25.22
CA PRO A 123 -4.25 11.53 -25.38
C PRO A 123 -5.19 11.12 -26.51
N GLY A 124 -4.71 10.26 -27.42
CA GLY A 124 -5.55 9.74 -28.50
C GLY A 124 -6.78 9.03 -27.92
N LEU A 125 -7.95 9.24 -28.54
CA LEU A 125 -9.23 8.64 -28.08
C LEU A 125 -9.15 7.12 -27.91
N PHE A 126 -8.42 6.44 -28.76
CA PHE A 126 -8.19 5.00 -28.68
C PHE A 126 -7.45 4.63 -27.39
N THR A 127 -6.34 5.30 -27.10
CA THR A 127 -5.53 5.06 -25.89
C THR A 127 -6.33 5.37 -24.63
N LEU A 128 -7.06 6.50 -24.62
CA LEU A 128 -7.91 6.86 -23.49
C LEU A 128 -9.02 5.83 -23.25
N ARG A 129 -9.70 5.36 -24.31
CA ARG A 129 -10.75 4.34 -24.20
C ARG A 129 -10.20 3.02 -23.68
N LEU A 130 -9.04 2.62 -24.15
CA LEU A 130 -8.37 1.39 -23.72
C LEU A 130 -7.98 1.51 -22.24
N PHE A 131 -7.34 2.62 -21.85
CA PHE A 131 -6.97 2.91 -20.46
C PHE A 131 -8.19 2.89 -19.53
N LEU A 132 -9.26 3.61 -19.86
CA LEU A 132 -10.47 3.65 -19.04
C LEU A 132 -11.11 2.28 -18.90
N ARG A 133 -11.15 1.48 -19.98
CA ARG A 133 -11.73 0.13 -19.95
C ARG A 133 -11.05 -0.77 -18.92
N TYR A 134 -9.73 -0.72 -18.81
CA TYR A 134 -8.97 -1.54 -17.86
C TYR A 134 -8.94 -0.90 -16.46
N SER A 135 -8.68 0.39 -16.40
CA SER A 135 -8.52 1.09 -15.11
C SER A 135 -9.81 1.16 -14.30
N LEU A 136 -10.98 1.34 -14.93
CA LEU A 136 -12.26 1.39 -14.22
C LEU A 136 -12.60 0.06 -13.54
N LEU A 137 -12.29 -1.07 -14.19
CA LEU A 137 -12.50 -2.39 -13.59
C LEU A 137 -11.59 -2.62 -12.38
N ILE A 138 -10.31 -2.23 -12.50
CA ILE A 138 -9.35 -2.33 -11.38
C ILE A 138 -9.78 -1.38 -10.26
N LEU A 139 -10.18 -0.15 -10.58
CA LEU A 139 -10.66 0.83 -9.60
C LEU A 139 -11.88 0.31 -8.83
N PHE A 140 -12.82 -0.33 -9.53
CA PHE A 140 -13.98 -0.96 -8.89
C PHE A 140 -13.55 -2.06 -7.92
N ASN A 141 -12.63 -2.92 -8.32
CA ASN A 141 -12.08 -3.98 -7.49
C ASN A 141 -11.43 -3.42 -6.20
N GLU A 142 -10.53 -2.45 -6.35
CA GLU A 142 -9.86 -1.80 -5.21
C GLU A 142 -10.85 -1.07 -4.29
N PHE A 143 -11.90 -0.47 -4.88
CA PHE A 143 -12.98 0.18 -4.12
C PHE A 143 -13.76 -0.83 -3.27
N MET A 144 -14.14 -1.98 -3.83
CA MET A 144 -14.83 -3.05 -3.11
C MET A 144 -13.98 -3.60 -1.97
N TRP A 145 -12.68 -3.80 -2.22
CA TRP A 145 -11.74 -4.22 -1.17
C TRP A 145 -11.65 -3.19 -0.04
N ALA A 146 -11.50 -1.90 -0.37
CA ALA A 146 -11.46 -0.83 0.63
C ALA A 146 -12.76 -0.72 1.43
N LEU A 147 -13.91 -0.94 0.78
CA LEU A 147 -15.22 -0.99 1.41
C LEU A 147 -15.29 -2.14 2.42
N GLY A 148 -14.85 -3.34 2.04
CA GLY A 148 -14.78 -4.50 2.93
C GLY A 148 -13.93 -4.22 4.18
N GLN A 149 -12.77 -3.61 4.03
CA GLN A 149 -11.91 -3.20 5.15
C GLN A 149 -12.59 -2.17 6.07
N SER A 150 -13.31 -1.22 5.48
CA SER A 150 -14.04 -0.18 6.24
C SER A 150 -15.20 -0.78 7.03
N VAL A 151 -15.97 -1.68 6.43
CA VAL A 151 -17.06 -2.41 7.10
C VAL A 151 -16.51 -3.27 8.24
N PHE A 152 -15.42 -4.01 8.02
CA PHE A 152 -14.79 -4.81 9.06
C PHE A 152 -14.35 -3.96 10.25
N THR A 153 -13.69 -2.83 10.01
CA THR A 153 -13.27 -1.90 11.07
C THR A 153 -14.48 -1.31 11.80
N SER A 154 -15.56 -1.01 11.08
CA SER A 154 -16.81 -0.53 11.68
C SER A 154 -17.46 -1.57 12.60
N ILE A 155 -17.48 -2.84 12.19
CA ILE A 155 -17.99 -3.95 13.03
C ILE A 155 -17.18 -4.05 14.33
N LEU A 156 -15.86 -4.00 14.26
CA LEU A 156 -15.01 -3.98 15.45
C LEU A 156 -15.27 -2.78 16.35
N GLY A 157 -15.53 -1.62 15.76
CA GLY A 157 -15.83 -0.37 16.47
C GLY A 157 -17.17 -0.37 17.21
N HIS A 158 -18.10 -1.24 16.82
CA HIS A 158 -19.42 -1.39 17.48
C HIS A 158 -19.51 -2.59 18.43
N ALA A 159 -18.43 -3.34 18.59
CA ALA A 159 -18.38 -4.46 19.55
C ALA A 159 -18.37 -3.98 21.01
N SER A 160 -18.79 -4.82 21.94
CA SER A 160 -18.87 -4.50 23.38
C SER A 160 -17.53 -4.11 24.02
N ALA A 161 -16.41 -4.58 23.46
CA ALA A 161 -15.04 -4.22 23.87
C ALA A 161 -14.31 -3.47 22.74
N SER A 162 -14.98 -2.51 22.11
CA SER A 162 -14.52 -1.86 20.88
C SER A 162 -13.13 -1.23 20.97
N ALA A 163 -12.81 -0.54 22.07
CA ALA A 163 -11.51 0.11 22.26
C ALA A 163 -10.36 -0.92 22.28
N ASP A 164 -10.53 -2.01 23.02
CA ASP A 164 -9.54 -3.09 23.13
C ASP A 164 -9.37 -3.84 21.81
N LEU A 165 -10.49 -4.14 21.14
CA LEU A 165 -10.47 -4.82 19.84
C LEU A 165 -9.85 -3.98 18.75
N LEU A 166 -10.15 -2.66 18.69
CA LEU A 166 -9.55 -1.75 17.75
C LEU A 166 -8.05 -1.56 18.01
N ALA A 167 -7.64 -1.48 19.29
CA ALA A 167 -6.23 -1.41 19.65
C ALA A 167 -5.48 -2.69 19.24
N ALA A 168 -6.04 -3.86 19.53
CA ALA A 168 -5.50 -5.15 19.11
C ALA A 168 -5.38 -5.23 17.59
N PHE A 169 -6.43 -4.86 16.87
CA PHE A 169 -6.46 -4.87 15.41
C PHE A 169 -5.44 -3.90 14.80
N ALA A 170 -5.26 -2.71 15.37
CA ALA A 170 -4.27 -1.73 14.88
C ALA A 170 -2.84 -2.29 14.97
N VAL A 171 -2.49 -2.96 16.07
CA VAL A 171 -1.18 -3.59 16.23
C VAL A 171 -1.00 -4.75 15.24
N ILE A 172 -1.98 -5.65 15.17
CA ILE A 172 -1.90 -6.83 14.30
C ILE A 172 -1.89 -6.43 12.82
N SER A 173 -2.70 -5.45 12.41
CA SER A 173 -2.69 -4.94 11.03
C SER A 173 -1.34 -4.32 10.64
N SER A 174 -0.62 -3.76 11.59
CA SER A 174 0.74 -3.23 11.36
C SER A 174 1.76 -4.35 11.13
N ILE A 175 1.68 -5.43 11.92
CA ILE A 175 2.50 -6.64 11.75
C ILE A 175 2.18 -7.31 10.41
N ASP A 176 0.90 -7.44 10.08
CA ASP A 176 0.43 -8.01 8.82
C ASP A 176 0.96 -7.24 7.60
N LYS A 177 0.87 -5.91 7.62
CA LYS A 177 1.41 -5.06 6.55
C LYS A 177 2.91 -5.30 6.35
N LEU A 178 3.69 -5.41 7.43
CA LEU A 178 5.12 -5.70 7.34
C LEU A 178 5.39 -7.09 6.74
N ALA A 179 4.63 -8.10 7.14
CA ALA A 179 4.73 -9.44 6.58
C ALA A 179 4.40 -9.47 5.09
N MET A 180 3.33 -8.77 4.69
CA MET A 180 2.86 -8.74 3.31
C MET A 180 3.75 -7.95 2.35
N VAL A 181 4.66 -7.10 2.83
CA VAL A 181 5.58 -6.32 1.95
C VAL A 181 6.35 -7.23 0.99
N ALA A 182 6.91 -8.34 1.49
CA ALA A 182 7.64 -9.29 0.65
C ALA A 182 6.73 -10.00 -0.35
N CYS A 183 5.48 -10.32 0.05
CA CYS A 183 4.49 -10.95 -0.82
C CYS A 183 4.03 -10.00 -1.93
N TYR A 184 3.83 -8.72 -1.65
CA TYR A 184 3.54 -7.70 -2.65
C TYR A 184 4.69 -7.51 -3.64
N GLY A 185 5.93 -7.47 -3.13
CA GLY A 185 7.12 -7.39 -3.98
C GLY A 185 7.25 -8.57 -4.93
N LEU A 186 6.93 -9.78 -4.47
CA LEU A 186 6.93 -10.98 -5.30
C LEU A 186 5.80 -10.94 -6.36
N ALA A 187 4.60 -10.47 -6.00
CA ALA A 187 3.49 -10.34 -6.94
C ALA A 187 3.80 -9.31 -8.05
N ASP A 188 4.39 -8.18 -7.69
CA ASP A 188 4.85 -7.17 -8.64
C ASP A 188 5.93 -7.72 -9.59
N ALA A 189 6.90 -8.46 -9.04
CA ALA A 189 7.94 -9.12 -9.85
C ALA A 189 7.33 -10.16 -10.81
N ALA A 190 6.36 -10.94 -10.34
CA ALA A 190 5.64 -11.90 -11.17
C ALA A 190 4.90 -11.21 -12.32
N ALA A 191 4.22 -10.08 -12.05
CA ALA A 191 3.53 -9.30 -13.07
C ALA A 191 4.49 -8.81 -14.17
N ILE A 192 5.66 -8.30 -13.79
CA ILE A 192 6.68 -7.81 -14.73
C ILE A 192 7.22 -8.96 -15.58
N LEU A 193 7.60 -10.08 -14.94
CA LEU A 193 8.18 -11.24 -15.63
C LEU A 193 7.18 -11.84 -16.62
N LEU A 194 5.94 -12.09 -16.18
CA LEU A 194 4.91 -12.66 -17.06
C LEU A 194 4.51 -11.69 -18.17
N GLY A 195 4.36 -10.39 -17.85
CA GLY A 195 4.07 -9.36 -18.85
C GLY A 195 5.15 -9.27 -19.92
N HIS A 196 6.42 -9.39 -19.53
CA HIS A 196 7.55 -9.37 -20.48
C HIS A 196 7.54 -10.61 -21.41
N TRP A 197 7.32 -11.80 -20.85
CA TRP A 197 7.25 -13.03 -21.65
C TRP A 197 6.04 -13.05 -22.59
N LEU A 198 4.89 -12.54 -22.12
CA LEU A 198 3.70 -12.36 -22.97
C LEU A 198 3.96 -11.37 -24.11
N GLY A 199 4.62 -10.25 -23.81
CA GLY A 199 4.98 -9.24 -24.82
C GLY A 199 6.00 -9.71 -25.84
N GLN A 200 6.85 -10.66 -25.50
CA GLN A 200 7.79 -11.30 -26.42
C GLN A 200 7.17 -12.43 -27.28
N GLY A 201 5.91 -12.77 -27.06
CA GLY A 201 5.24 -13.85 -27.79
C GLY A 201 5.76 -15.24 -27.42
N ALA A 202 6.21 -15.43 -26.17
CA ALA A 202 6.68 -16.73 -25.69
C ALA A 202 5.57 -17.80 -25.79
N GLU A 203 5.96 -19.06 -25.91
CA GLU A 203 5.03 -20.19 -25.98
C GLU A 203 4.13 -20.25 -24.74
N LYS A 204 2.84 -20.50 -24.96
CA LYS A 204 1.81 -20.56 -23.90
C LYS A 204 2.18 -21.52 -22.77
N GLU A 205 2.77 -22.67 -23.12
CA GLU A 205 3.19 -23.68 -22.16
C GLU A 205 4.29 -23.15 -21.22
N ASN A 206 5.26 -22.41 -21.76
CA ASN A 206 6.33 -21.82 -20.97
C ASN A 206 5.80 -20.73 -20.03
N ILE A 207 4.85 -19.90 -20.49
CA ILE A 207 4.19 -18.88 -19.69
C ILE A 207 3.40 -19.54 -18.55
N TYR A 208 2.64 -20.60 -18.85
CA TYR A 208 1.88 -21.35 -17.84
C TYR A 208 2.79 -21.97 -16.78
N ARG A 209 3.87 -22.63 -17.20
CA ARG A 209 4.86 -23.20 -16.27
C ARG A 209 5.51 -22.14 -15.39
N LEU A 210 5.85 -20.98 -15.96
CA LEU A 210 6.39 -19.84 -15.18
C LEU A 210 5.36 -19.34 -14.18
N GLY A 211 4.10 -19.13 -14.57
CA GLY A 211 3.03 -18.72 -13.67
C GLY A 211 2.85 -19.69 -12.51
N CYS A 212 2.77 -20.99 -12.78
CA CYS A 212 2.67 -22.01 -11.73
C CYS A 212 3.87 -22.01 -10.77
N ARG A 213 5.09 -21.79 -11.28
CA ARG A 213 6.29 -21.68 -10.42
C ARG A 213 6.22 -20.46 -9.52
N LEU A 214 5.85 -19.30 -10.05
CA LEU A 214 5.71 -18.06 -9.28
C LEU A 214 4.64 -18.19 -8.19
N LEU A 215 3.51 -18.79 -8.48
CA LEU A 215 2.45 -19.06 -7.50
C LEU A 215 2.91 -20.00 -6.38
N ARG A 216 3.67 -21.05 -6.71
CA ARG A 216 4.25 -21.94 -5.69
C ARG A 216 5.25 -21.20 -4.81
N ILE A 217 6.11 -20.37 -5.39
CA ILE A 217 7.07 -19.55 -4.64
C ILE A 217 6.32 -18.58 -3.72
N ALA A 218 5.22 -17.98 -4.18
CA ALA A 218 4.40 -17.10 -3.36
C ALA A 218 3.78 -17.82 -2.16
N ALA A 219 3.22 -19.01 -2.38
CA ALA A 219 2.67 -19.82 -1.30
C ALA A 219 3.75 -20.23 -0.28
N LEU A 220 4.92 -20.66 -0.75
CA LEU A 220 6.05 -21.03 0.11
C LEU A 220 6.60 -19.83 0.89
N LEU A 221 6.69 -18.65 0.26
CA LEU A 221 7.08 -17.42 0.94
C LEU A 221 6.09 -17.06 2.05
N GLY A 222 4.79 -17.12 1.76
CA GLY A 222 3.75 -16.90 2.76
C GLY A 222 3.82 -17.91 3.91
N ALA A 223 4.07 -19.18 3.61
CA ALA A 223 4.23 -20.23 4.63
C ALA A 223 5.49 -19.99 5.49
N LEU A 224 6.60 -19.62 4.88
CA LEU A 224 7.84 -19.30 5.60
C LEU A 224 7.64 -18.11 6.53
N LEU A 225 7.04 -17.02 6.03
CA LEU A 225 6.76 -15.82 6.83
C LEU A 225 5.78 -16.13 7.97
N GLY A 226 4.74 -16.92 7.70
CA GLY A 226 3.79 -17.39 8.70
C GLY A 226 4.47 -18.22 9.80
N ALA A 227 5.35 -19.15 9.44
CA ALA A 227 6.12 -19.94 10.38
C ALA A 227 7.07 -19.09 11.24
N VAL A 228 7.82 -18.18 10.61
CA VAL A 228 8.73 -17.26 11.32
C VAL A 228 7.96 -16.40 12.33
N LEU A 229 6.89 -15.76 11.90
CA LEU A 229 6.06 -14.94 12.79
C LEU A 229 5.36 -15.76 13.84
N GLY A 230 4.94 -17.02 13.54
CA GLY A 230 4.38 -17.95 14.50
C GLY A 230 5.36 -18.30 15.63
N ILE A 231 6.64 -18.43 15.31
CA ILE A 231 7.70 -18.62 16.31
C ILE A 231 7.95 -17.32 17.10
N LEU A 232 7.94 -16.18 16.39
CA LEU A 232 8.17 -14.87 17.02
C LEU A 232 7.01 -14.43 17.93
N LEU A 233 5.79 -14.93 17.72
CA LEU A 233 4.62 -14.55 18.53
C LEU A 233 4.83 -14.79 20.03
N PRO A 234 5.14 -16.01 20.49
CA PRO A 234 5.36 -16.28 21.92
C PRO A 234 6.69 -15.71 22.45
N VAL A 235 7.72 -15.60 21.59
CA VAL A 235 9.09 -15.24 22.02
C VAL A 235 9.30 -13.73 22.06
N LEU A 236 8.75 -12.99 21.11
CA LEU A 236 9.01 -11.54 20.95
C LEU A 236 7.73 -10.71 20.98
N LEU A 237 6.71 -11.07 20.20
CA LEU A 237 5.54 -10.21 20.03
C LEU A 237 4.75 -10.09 21.31
N ARG A 238 4.42 -11.20 21.95
CA ARG A 238 3.63 -11.25 23.18
C ARG A 238 4.38 -10.67 24.39
N PRO A 239 5.65 -11.04 24.70
CA PRO A 239 6.33 -10.55 25.90
C PRO A 239 6.96 -9.16 25.75
N VAL A 240 7.30 -8.73 24.54
CA VAL A 240 8.02 -7.46 24.31
C VAL A 240 7.15 -6.43 23.57
N LEU A 241 6.60 -6.82 22.42
CA LEU A 241 5.93 -5.87 21.55
C LEU A 241 4.57 -5.42 22.12
N PHE A 242 3.72 -6.35 22.57
CA PHE A 242 2.39 -5.99 23.09
C PHE A 242 2.44 -5.10 24.34
N PRO A 243 3.34 -5.31 25.31
CA PRO A 243 3.50 -4.40 26.43
C PRO A 243 3.93 -2.97 26.03
N LEU A 244 4.73 -2.82 24.96
CA LEU A 244 5.12 -1.49 24.45
C LEU A 244 3.92 -0.66 23.96
N PHE A 245 2.84 -1.31 23.55
CA PHE A 245 1.60 -0.64 23.14
C PHE A 245 0.60 -0.44 24.29
N HIS A 246 0.98 -0.77 25.53
CA HIS A 246 0.13 -0.65 26.73
C HIS A 246 -1.26 -1.28 26.56
N LEU A 247 -1.31 -2.46 25.88
CA LEU A 247 -2.55 -3.19 25.64
C LEU A 247 -3.10 -3.76 26.96
N SER A 248 -4.43 -3.72 27.12
CA SER A 248 -5.11 -4.43 28.22
C SER A 248 -4.92 -5.94 28.10
N ALA A 249 -5.11 -6.68 29.20
CA ALA A 249 -5.00 -8.14 29.18
C ALA A 249 -5.96 -8.77 28.14
N TYR A 250 -7.16 -8.22 28.00
CA TYR A 250 -8.12 -8.63 26.98
C TYR A 250 -7.62 -8.35 25.56
N ALA A 251 -7.10 -7.15 25.32
CA ALA A 251 -6.54 -6.77 24.02
C ALA A 251 -5.33 -7.64 23.62
N VAL A 252 -4.45 -8.01 24.56
CA VAL A 252 -3.33 -8.95 24.34
C VAL A 252 -3.84 -10.33 23.93
N SER A 253 -4.89 -10.83 24.60
CA SER A 253 -5.51 -12.12 24.23
C SER A 253 -6.13 -12.05 22.84
N ALA A 254 -6.93 -11.01 22.56
CA ALA A 254 -7.54 -10.80 21.26
C ALA A 254 -6.48 -10.66 20.15
N ALA A 255 -5.43 -9.85 20.38
CA ALA A 255 -4.31 -9.69 19.44
C ALA A 255 -3.61 -11.02 19.17
N SER A 256 -3.39 -11.86 20.18
CA SER A 256 -2.75 -13.16 20.00
C SER A 256 -3.57 -14.10 19.11
N TRP A 257 -4.89 -14.16 19.31
CA TRP A 257 -5.79 -14.93 18.45
C TRP A 257 -5.86 -14.37 17.03
N MET A 258 -6.03 -13.06 16.88
CA MET A 258 -6.01 -12.40 15.57
C MET A 258 -4.70 -12.70 14.83
N CYS A 259 -3.56 -12.57 15.51
CA CYS A 259 -2.26 -12.87 14.94
C CYS A 259 -2.19 -14.31 14.43
N LEU A 260 -2.62 -15.29 15.23
CA LEU A 260 -2.62 -16.69 14.82
C LEU A 260 -3.43 -16.92 13.55
N PHE A 261 -4.65 -16.35 13.45
CA PHE A 261 -5.47 -16.45 12.25
C PHE A 261 -4.81 -15.80 11.02
N TYR A 262 -4.20 -14.61 11.19
CA TYR A 262 -3.46 -13.96 10.12
C TYR A 262 -2.27 -14.80 9.63
N LEU A 263 -1.55 -15.45 10.56
CA LEU A 263 -0.41 -16.32 10.23
C LEU A 263 -0.84 -17.55 9.43
N LEU A 264 -1.95 -18.18 9.81
CA LEU A 264 -2.50 -19.32 9.08
C LEU A 264 -2.98 -18.95 7.67
N GLN A 265 -3.44 -17.73 7.47
CA GLN A 265 -3.90 -17.23 6.18
C GLN A 265 -2.76 -16.78 5.27
N LEU A 266 -1.56 -16.47 5.81
CA LEU A 266 -0.46 -15.91 5.03
C LEU A 266 -0.11 -16.69 3.76
N PRO A 267 -0.01 -18.03 3.75
CA PRO A 267 0.26 -18.79 2.52
C PRO A 267 -0.81 -18.58 1.45
N CYS A 268 -2.08 -18.62 1.84
CA CYS A 268 -3.21 -18.42 0.93
C CYS A 268 -3.28 -16.99 0.43
N ARG A 269 -3.08 -16.02 1.31
CA ARG A 269 -3.09 -14.59 0.94
C ARG A 269 -1.93 -14.22 0.02
N SER A 270 -0.73 -14.77 0.27
CA SER A 270 0.43 -14.57 -0.61
C SER A 270 0.20 -15.19 -1.98
N PHE A 271 -0.34 -16.42 -2.04
CA PHE A 271 -0.74 -17.09 -3.26
C PHE A 271 -1.79 -16.26 -4.02
N ASN A 272 -2.86 -15.85 -3.34
CA ASN A 272 -3.96 -15.08 -3.95
C ASN A 272 -3.48 -13.73 -4.50
N ASN A 273 -2.66 -13.00 -3.74
CA ASN A 273 -2.08 -11.75 -4.18
C ASN A 273 -1.18 -11.92 -5.44
N ALA A 274 -0.36 -12.96 -5.47
CA ALA A 274 0.46 -13.28 -6.64
C ALA A 274 -0.40 -13.73 -7.85
N ALA A 275 -1.50 -14.47 -7.62
CA ALA A 275 -2.42 -14.86 -8.67
C ALA A 275 -3.14 -13.65 -9.27
N ILE A 276 -3.72 -12.81 -8.43
CA ILE A 276 -4.50 -11.63 -8.85
C ILE A 276 -3.58 -10.59 -9.51
N THR A 277 -2.59 -10.10 -8.76
CA THR A 277 -1.73 -9.00 -9.22
C THR A 277 -0.69 -9.49 -10.22
N GLY A 278 -0.08 -10.65 -9.94
CA GLY A 278 1.02 -11.19 -10.73
C GLY A 278 0.55 -11.86 -12.03
N VAL A 279 -0.44 -12.74 -11.97
CA VAL A 279 -0.81 -13.60 -13.11
C VAL A 279 -2.00 -13.02 -13.90
N PHE A 280 -3.14 -12.79 -13.25
CA PHE A 280 -4.35 -12.37 -13.98
C PHE A 280 -4.22 -10.96 -14.56
N ARG A 281 -3.76 -9.99 -13.76
CA ARG A 281 -3.61 -8.60 -14.24
C ARG A 281 -2.56 -8.49 -15.35
N SER A 282 -1.45 -9.21 -15.27
CA SER A 282 -0.43 -9.22 -16.32
C SER A 282 -0.91 -9.91 -17.60
N GLY A 283 -1.77 -10.93 -17.47
CA GLY A 283 -2.43 -11.61 -18.60
C GLY A 283 -3.58 -10.82 -19.22
N GLY A 284 -3.98 -9.67 -18.64
CA GLY A 284 -5.10 -8.86 -19.09
C GLY A 284 -6.48 -9.41 -18.71
N ASP A 285 -6.55 -10.49 -17.92
CA ASP A 285 -7.81 -11.06 -17.44
C ASP A 285 -8.28 -10.38 -16.13
N ILE A 286 -8.77 -9.15 -16.30
CA ILE A 286 -9.31 -8.38 -15.16
C ILE A 286 -10.64 -8.94 -14.67
N ARG A 287 -11.42 -9.62 -15.53
CA ARG A 287 -12.69 -10.22 -15.13
C ARG A 287 -12.46 -11.40 -14.18
N GLY A 288 -11.49 -12.24 -14.51
CA GLY A 288 -11.05 -13.32 -13.61
C GLY A 288 -10.54 -12.77 -12.27
N THR A 289 -9.79 -11.66 -12.29
CA THR A 289 -9.36 -10.94 -11.07
C THR A 289 -10.54 -10.59 -10.18
N ILE A 290 -11.56 -9.91 -10.71
CA ILE A 290 -12.75 -9.47 -9.96
C ILE A 290 -13.52 -10.68 -9.42
N ALA A 291 -13.70 -11.73 -10.22
CA ALA A 291 -14.39 -12.93 -9.79
C ALA A 291 -13.71 -13.62 -8.59
N VAL A 292 -12.38 -13.67 -8.59
CA VAL A 292 -11.61 -14.30 -7.50
C VAL A 292 -11.55 -13.42 -6.24
N ASP A 293 -11.58 -12.11 -6.40
CA ASP A 293 -11.42 -11.15 -5.27
C ASP A 293 -12.76 -10.87 -4.54
N LEU A 294 -13.90 -11.08 -5.21
CA LEU A 294 -15.23 -10.82 -4.64
C LEU A 294 -15.91 -12.08 -4.06
N ILE A 295 -15.39 -13.28 -4.32
CA ILE A 295 -15.86 -14.55 -3.74
C ILE A 295 -15.09 -14.85 -2.45
#